data_973990eae38937208f37071d8f349ef5
#
_entry.id   973990eae38937208f37071d8f349ef5
#
_cell.length_a   1.000
_cell.length_b   1.000
_cell.length_c   1.000
_cell.angle_alpha   90.00
_cell.angle_beta   90.00
_cell.angle_gamma   90.00
#
_symmetry.space_group_name_H-M   'P 1'
#
loop_
_entity.id
_entity.type
_entity.pdbx_description
1 polymer ?
#
loop_
_entity_poly.entity_id
_entity_poly.type
_entity_poly.pdbx_seq_one_letter_code
_entity_poly.pdbx_strand_id
1 'polypeptide(L)'
;RHKGKLVTARTIKMGRAWTDEALEAYEIKLDEDERPAVTGFCVVDWEFRGNNVQYLTQYLVEDIVAETHTSLITTVSPKNIFGLDNILTCNFRIVGIKEVYGGYLRFILKKDFRPSLLPIWTHGHLQIPIRDKSAQMKAIAEGYAGYKLVRKHKSGFHILYAKTAAA
;
A
#
# COMPACT_ATOMS: atom_id res chain seq x y z
N ARG A 1 1.74 18.82 14.77
CA ARG A 1 2.76 19.87 14.99
C ARG A 1 3.53 19.62 16.27
N HIS A 2 4.79 20.02 16.32
CA HIS A 2 5.59 20.00 17.54
C HIS A 2 6.10 21.41 17.82
N LYS A 3 5.80 21.95 19.00
CA LYS A 3 6.16 23.34 19.38
C LYS A 3 5.83 24.39 18.30
N GLY A 4 4.67 24.26 17.66
CA GLY A 4 4.23 25.14 16.56
C GLY A 4 4.78 24.80 15.17
N LYS A 5 5.86 23.99 15.04
CA LYS A 5 6.45 23.57 13.78
C LYS A 5 5.62 22.46 13.12
N LEU A 6 5.40 22.54 11.79
CA LEU A 6 4.80 21.45 11.02
C LEU A 6 5.81 20.30 10.87
N VAL A 7 5.53 19.16 11.47
CA VAL A 7 6.42 17.99 11.48
C VAL A 7 6.12 17.04 10.32
N THR A 8 4.85 16.92 9.96
CA THR A 8 4.42 16.01 8.90
C THR A 8 3.17 16.53 8.20
N ALA A 9 3.02 16.20 6.94
CA ALA A 9 1.82 16.40 6.14
C ALA A 9 1.52 15.13 5.33
N ARG A 10 0.23 14.80 5.22
CA ARG A 10 -0.27 13.68 4.44
C ARG A 10 -1.50 14.11 3.66
N THR A 11 -1.66 13.61 2.45
CA THR A 11 -2.84 13.86 1.63
C THR A 11 -3.72 12.63 1.53
N ILE A 12 -5.04 12.86 1.58
CA ILE A 12 -6.06 11.84 1.37
C ILE A 12 -7.10 12.41 0.42
N LYS A 13 -7.49 11.62 -0.54
CA LYS A 13 -8.55 11.90 -1.50
C LYS A 13 -9.74 11.02 -1.14
N MET A 14 -10.85 11.63 -0.76
CA MET A 14 -12.06 10.93 -0.29
C MET A 14 -13.26 11.15 -1.22
N GLY A 15 -13.20 12.13 -2.13
CA GLY A 15 -14.27 12.42 -3.07
C GLY A 15 -14.25 11.50 -4.29
N ARG A 16 -15.43 11.08 -4.78
CA ARG A 16 -15.61 10.15 -5.90
C ARG A 16 -14.75 10.52 -7.13
N ALA A 17 -14.84 11.75 -7.59
CA ALA A 17 -14.11 12.18 -8.79
C ALA A 17 -12.59 11.91 -8.70
N TRP A 18 -12.00 12.09 -7.53
CA TRP A 18 -10.57 11.86 -7.30
C TRP A 18 -10.19 10.40 -7.12
N THR A 19 -11.13 9.62 -6.57
CA THR A 19 -10.92 8.17 -6.41
C THR A 19 -11.10 7.46 -7.74
N ASP A 20 -12.10 7.80 -8.54
CA ASP A 20 -12.39 7.19 -9.82
C ASP A 20 -11.22 7.36 -10.81
N GLU A 21 -10.63 8.57 -10.90
CA GLU A 21 -9.42 8.81 -11.70
C GLU A 21 -8.25 7.90 -11.28
N ALA A 22 -8.05 7.74 -9.97
CA ALA A 22 -6.98 6.89 -9.45
C ALA A 22 -7.24 5.41 -9.70
N LEU A 23 -8.49 4.96 -9.53
CA LEU A 23 -8.89 3.58 -9.77
C LEU A 23 -8.72 3.17 -11.23
N GLU A 24 -9.10 4.05 -12.15
CA GLU A 24 -8.89 3.85 -13.59
C GLU A 24 -7.39 3.76 -13.90
N ALA A 25 -6.59 4.73 -13.42
CA ALA A 25 -5.15 4.74 -13.62
C ALA A 25 -4.42 3.51 -13.04
N TYR A 26 -4.96 2.95 -11.94
CA TYR A 26 -4.39 1.78 -11.28
C TYR A 26 -4.99 0.46 -11.76
N GLU A 27 -6.05 0.51 -12.58
CA GLU A 27 -6.83 -0.65 -13.08
C GLU A 27 -7.36 -1.52 -11.91
N ILE A 28 -7.83 -0.87 -10.85
CA ILE A 28 -8.44 -1.55 -9.70
C ILE A 28 -9.93 -1.75 -9.98
N LYS A 29 -10.36 -3.00 -9.88
CA LYS A 29 -11.78 -3.34 -9.85
C LYS A 29 -12.27 -3.32 -8.40
N LEU A 30 -13.41 -2.70 -8.20
CA LEU A 30 -14.07 -2.62 -6.90
C LEU A 30 -15.29 -3.56 -6.86
N ASP A 31 -15.60 -4.03 -5.67
CA ASP A 31 -16.89 -4.63 -5.37
C ASP A 31 -17.97 -3.54 -5.32
N GLU A 32 -19.26 -3.90 -5.51
CA GLU A 32 -20.38 -2.94 -5.59
C GLU A 32 -20.53 -2.08 -4.32
N ASP A 33 -20.21 -2.64 -3.17
CA ASP A 33 -20.29 -1.98 -1.86
C ASP A 33 -18.98 -1.31 -1.44
N GLU A 34 -17.94 -1.37 -2.26
CA GLU A 34 -16.63 -0.84 -1.94
C GLU A 34 -16.54 0.67 -2.15
N ARG A 35 -16.09 1.37 -1.12
CA ARG A 35 -15.87 2.82 -1.11
C ARG A 35 -14.43 3.10 -0.71
N PRO A 36 -13.50 3.13 -1.66
CA PRO A 36 -12.11 3.39 -1.35
C PRO A 36 -11.84 4.88 -1.14
N ALA A 37 -10.88 5.18 -0.27
CA ALA A 37 -10.16 6.44 -0.28
C ALA A 37 -8.74 6.23 -0.81
N VAL A 38 -8.14 7.27 -1.38
CA VAL A 38 -6.78 7.21 -1.91
C VAL A 38 -5.85 8.04 -1.04
N THR A 39 -4.88 7.40 -0.40
CA THR A 39 -3.82 8.13 0.30
C THR A 39 -2.70 8.49 -0.67
N GLY A 40 -2.35 9.77 -0.70
CA GLY A 40 -1.33 10.32 -1.58
C GLY A 40 0.05 10.32 -0.90
N PHE A 41 0.72 11.47 -0.95
CA PHE A 41 2.04 11.59 -0.34
C PHE A 41 1.96 11.73 1.19
N CYS A 42 3.03 11.28 1.85
CA CYS A 42 3.33 11.60 3.25
C CYS A 42 4.74 12.17 3.30
N VAL A 43 4.86 13.37 3.84
CA VAL A 43 6.15 14.04 4.05
C VAL A 43 6.38 14.18 5.54
N VAL A 44 7.58 13.82 5.99
CA VAL A 44 8.04 13.99 7.37
C VAL A 44 9.27 14.88 7.35
N ASP A 45 9.26 15.91 8.19
CA ASP A 45 10.40 16.79 8.38
C ASP A 45 11.64 15.95 8.73
N TRP A 46 12.78 16.30 8.15
CA TRP A 46 13.99 15.51 8.23
C TRP A 46 14.48 15.28 9.67
N GLU A 47 14.29 16.27 10.56
CA GLU A 47 14.65 16.17 11.99
C GLU A 47 13.81 15.12 12.75
N PHE A 48 12.64 14.76 12.22
CA PHE A 48 11.70 13.83 12.84
C PHE A 48 11.66 12.45 12.16
N ARG A 49 12.48 12.24 11.12
CA ARG A 49 12.60 10.92 10.48
C ARG A 49 13.22 9.91 11.45
N GLY A 50 12.89 8.63 11.25
CA GLY A 50 13.31 7.56 12.16
C GLY A 50 12.49 7.42 13.44
N ASN A 51 11.53 8.31 13.71
CA ASN A 51 10.68 8.29 14.90
C ASN A 51 9.27 7.73 14.63
N ASN A 52 9.10 6.89 13.64
CA ASN A 52 7.84 6.25 13.27
C ASN A 52 6.67 7.22 12.95
N VAL A 53 6.96 8.49 12.67
CA VAL A 53 5.94 9.53 12.42
C VAL A 53 5.05 9.16 11.24
N GLN A 54 5.62 8.61 10.16
CA GLN A 54 4.85 8.16 9.00
C GLN A 54 3.88 7.05 9.37
N TYR A 55 4.32 6.10 10.19
CA TYR A 55 3.53 4.97 10.68
C TYR A 55 2.38 5.46 11.58
N LEU A 56 2.69 6.28 12.60
CA LEU A 56 1.69 6.84 13.52
C LEU A 56 0.61 7.65 12.78
N THR A 57 1.02 8.48 11.82
CA THR A 57 0.06 9.27 11.04
C THR A 57 -0.77 8.42 10.08
N GLN A 58 -0.32 7.22 9.71
CA GLN A 58 -1.11 6.29 8.93
C GLN A 58 -2.30 5.76 9.74
N TYR A 59 -2.08 5.34 11.00
CA TYR A 59 -3.17 4.90 11.87
C TYR A 59 -4.20 6.00 12.14
N LEU A 60 -3.75 7.22 12.44
CA LEU A 60 -4.67 8.35 12.63
C LEU A 60 -5.55 8.63 11.41
N VAL A 61 -5.01 8.43 10.22
CA VAL A 61 -5.76 8.56 8.98
C VAL A 61 -6.77 7.42 8.81
N GLU A 62 -6.36 6.20 9.14
CA GLU A 62 -7.22 5.02 9.04
C GLU A 62 -8.44 5.13 9.93
N ASP A 63 -8.28 5.60 11.17
CA ASP A 63 -9.39 5.84 12.09
C ASP A 63 -10.43 6.81 11.50
N ILE A 64 -9.96 7.92 10.92
CA ILE A 64 -10.85 8.91 10.29
C ILE A 64 -11.54 8.37 9.04
N VAL A 65 -10.78 7.68 8.19
CA VAL A 65 -11.27 7.22 6.88
C VAL A 65 -12.23 6.04 7.03
N ALA A 66 -11.98 5.15 7.99
CA ALA A 66 -12.81 3.97 8.24
C ALA A 66 -14.25 4.29 8.66
N GLU A 67 -14.54 5.50 9.13
CA GLU A 67 -15.90 5.94 9.44
C GLU A 67 -16.82 6.00 8.21
N THR A 68 -16.26 6.26 7.03
CA THR A 68 -17.04 6.52 5.81
C THR A 68 -16.61 5.70 4.59
N HIS A 69 -15.43 5.10 4.63
CA HIS A 69 -14.84 4.34 3.54
C HIS A 69 -14.51 2.90 3.97
N THR A 70 -14.54 2.00 3.01
CA THR A 70 -14.32 0.56 3.25
C THR A 70 -12.87 0.12 3.03
N SER A 71 -12.09 0.93 2.33
CA SER A 71 -10.70 0.61 2.02
C SER A 71 -9.83 1.84 1.76
N LEU A 72 -8.52 1.64 1.85
CA LEU A 72 -7.50 2.59 1.43
C LEU A 72 -6.66 2.03 0.29
N ILE A 73 -6.37 2.90 -0.68
CA ILE A 73 -5.49 2.60 -1.81
C ILE A 73 -4.32 3.59 -1.80
N THR A 74 -3.14 3.12 -2.13
CA THR A 74 -1.94 3.97 -2.28
C THR A 74 -0.99 3.38 -3.31
N THR A 75 0.00 4.18 -3.71
CA THR A 75 1.08 3.72 -4.58
C THR A 75 2.44 4.00 -3.97
N VAL A 76 3.37 3.07 -4.13
CA VAL A 76 4.75 3.23 -3.67
C VAL A 76 5.72 2.82 -4.77
N SER A 77 6.79 3.62 -4.96
CA SER A 77 7.88 3.23 -5.87
C SER A 77 8.62 2.01 -5.35
N PRO A 78 8.94 1.00 -6.18
CA PRO A 78 9.83 -0.10 -5.80
C PRO A 78 11.21 0.35 -5.31
N LYS A 79 11.63 1.56 -5.66
CA LYS A 79 12.89 2.17 -5.19
C LYS A 79 12.78 2.78 -3.79
N ASN A 80 11.57 3.08 -3.32
CA ASN A 80 11.34 3.65 -1.99
C ASN A 80 11.13 2.53 -0.96
N ILE A 81 12.22 1.87 -0.59
CA ILE A 81 12.24 0.72 0.32
C ILE A 81 11.62 1.07 1.68
N PHE A 82 11.99 2.22 2.25
CA PHE A 82 11.48 2.65 3.56
C PHE A 82 9.98 2.96 3.52
N GLY A 83 9.51 3.63 2.47
CA GLY A 83 8.09 3.91 2.29
C GLY A 83 7.28 2.61 2.08
N LEU A 84 7.83 1.67 1.32
CA LEU A 84 7.20 0.38 1.09
C LEU A 84 7.10 -0.45 2.38
N ASP A 85 8.18 -0.52 3.15
CA ASP A 85 8.22 -1.25 4.42
C ASP A 85 7.21 -0.68 5.42
N ASN A 86 7.15 0.65 5.55
CA ASN A 86 6.18 1.32 6.41
C ASN A 86 4.73 1.00 6.03
N ILE A 87 4.38 1.04 4.75
CA ILE A 87 3.01 0.79 4.29
C ILE A 87 2.64 -0.69 4.44
N LEU A 88 3.54 -1.63 4.13
CA LEU A 88 3.31 -3.06 4.36
C LEU A 88 3.16 -3.37 5.86
N THR A 89 3.94 -2.71 6.73
CA THR A 89 3.80 -2.82 8.20
C THR A 89 2.44 -2.31 8.69
N CYS A 90 1.83 -1.35 7.98
CA CYS A 90 0.45 -0.91 8.24
C CYS A 90 -0.62 -1.86 7.64
N ASN A 91 -0.27 -3.09 7.30
CA ASN A 91 -1.16 -4.13 6.74
C ASN A 91 -1.75 -3.81 5.36
N PHE A 92 -1.11 -2.95 4.57
CA PHE A 92 -1.42 -2.87 3.16
C PHE A 92 -0.87 -4.09 2.41
N ARG A 93 -1.51 -4.43 1.29
CA ARG A 93 -1.11 -5.52 0.41
C ARG A 93 -0.79 -4.99 -0.98
N ILE A 94 0.27 -5.47 -1.60
CA ILE A 94 0.55 -5.21 -3.01
C ILE A 94 -0.44 -6.03 -3.83
N VAL A 95 -1.30 -5.35 -4.57
CA VAL A 95 -2.34 -5.95 -5.42
C VAL A 95 -2.11 -5.68 -6.91
N GLY A 96 -1.12 -4.84 -7.25
CA GLY A 96 -0.80 -4.50 -8.62
C GLY A 96 0.59 -3.89 -8.77
N ILE A 97 1.08 -3.86 -10.00
CA ILE A 97 2.30 -3.18 -10.42
C ILE A 97 1.99 -2.49 -11.74
N LYS A 98 2.09 -1.17 -11.75
CA LYS A 98 1.74 -0.34 -12.91
C LYS A 98 2.75 0.78 -13.14
N GLU A 99 2.82 1.23 -14.37
CA GLU A 99 3.45 2.50 -14.72
C GLU A 99 2.39 3.59 -14.72
N VAL A 100 2.53 4.55 -13.80
CA VAL A 100 1.60 5.66 -13.60
C VAL A 100 2.38 6.97 -13.51
N TYR A 101 1.68 8.10 -13.46
CA TYR A 101 2.29 9.43 -13.35
C TYR A 101 3.34 9.72 -14.45
N GLY A 102 3.05 9.35 -15.69
CA GLY A 102 3.95 9.60 -16.82
C GLY A 102 5.11 8.59 -16.94
N GLY A 103 4.87 7.31 -16.57
CA GLY A 103 5.83 6.22 -16.80
C GLY A 103 6.63 5.78 -15.58
N TYR A 104 6.24 6.24 -14.39
CA TYR A 104 6.88 5.79 -13.16
C TYR A 104 6.30 4.47 -12.66
N LEU A 105 7.15 3.44 -12.56
CA LEU A 105 6.75 2.15 -11.98
C LEU A 105 6.34 2.30 -10.51
N ARG A 106 5.16 1.78 -10.16
CA ARG A 106 4.61 1.77 -8.81
C ARG A 106 4.05 0.41 -8.45
N PHE A 107 4.21 0.04 -7.18
CA PHE A 107 3.33 -0.91 -6.55
C PHE A 107 2.01 -0.23 -6.26
N ILE A 108 0.91 -0.90 -6.55
CA ILE A 108 -0.43 -0.52 -6.13
C ILE A 108 -0.74 -1.31 -4.87
N LEU A 109 -1.06 -0.60 -3.80
CA LEU A 109 -1.32 -1.24 -2.51
C LEU A 109 -2.73 -0.91 -2.04
N LYS A 110 -3.40 -1.90 -1.44
CA LYS A 110 -4.75 -1.79 -0.90
C LYS A 110 -4.77 -2.31 0.54
N LYS A 111 -5.59 -1.67 1.38
CA LYS A 111 -5.96 -2.13 2.72
C LYS A 111 -7.47 -2.07 2.86
N ASP A 112 -8.09 -3.18 3.20
CA ASP A 112 -9.51 -3.27 3.54
C ASP A 112 -9.72 -3.01 5.02
N PHE A 113 -10.81 -2.31 5.36
CA PHE A 113 -11.27 -2.08 6.72
C PHE A 113 -12.37 -3.07 7.14
N ARG A 114 -13.00 -3.73 6.16
CA ARG A 114 -14.07 -4.72 6.41
C ARG A 114 -13.46 -5.98 7.04
N PRO A 115 -13.96 -6.42 8.22
CA PRO A 115 -13.43 -7.61 8.91
C PRO A 115 -13.48 -8.88 8.06
N SER A 116 -14.52 -9.04 7.24
CA SER A 116 -14.71 -10.19 6.34
C SER A 116 -13.68 -10.27 5.22
N LEU A 117 -13.00 -9.16 4.91
CA LEU A 117 -11.97 -9.09 3.87
C LEU A 117 -10.56 -9.00 4.44
N LEU A 118 -10.40 -9.11 5.76
CA LEU A 118 -9.07 -9.23 6.34
C LEU A 118 -8.40 -10.50 5.82
N PRO A 119 -7.18 -10.42 5.32
CA PRO A 119 -6.54 -11.56 4.68
C PRO A 119 -6.27 -12.66 5.71
N ILE A 120 -6.93 -13.78 5.54
CA ILE A 120 -6.48 -15.03 6.14
C ILE A 120 -5.44 -15.60 5.16
N TRP A 121 -4.17 -15.49 5.53
CA TRP A 121 -3.09 -16.03 4.72
C TRP A 121 -3.16 -17.55 4.71
N THR A 122 -3.62 -18.11 3.62
CA THR A 122 -3.58 -19.55 3.37
C THR A 122 -2.28 -19.90 2.64
N HIS A 123 -2.02 -21.17 2.48
CA HIS A 123 -0.79 -21.80 2.05
C HIS A 123 -0.12 -21.19 0.79
N GLY A 124 1.19 -21.41 0.64
CA GLY A 124 1.95 -21.07 -0.55
C GLY A 124 2.61 -19.69 -0.50
N HIS A 125 3.59 -19.54 0.40
CA HIS A 125 4.38 -18.30 0.41
C HIS A 125 5.39 -18.30 -0.74
N LEU A 126 5.32 -17.29 -1.61
CA LEU A 126 6.35 -17.00 -2.61
C LEU A 126 7.26 -15.90 -2.08
N GLN A 127 8.54 -16.03 -2.34
CA GLN A 127 9.51 -14.99 -2.05
C GLN A 127 10.15 -14.52 -3.35
N ILE A 128 9.83 -13.29 -3.77
CA ILE A 128 10.21 -12.73 -5.08
C ILE A 128 11.11 -11.53 -4.87
N PRO A 129 12.27 -11.44 -5.57
CA PRO A 129 13.12 -10.25 -5.55
C PRO A 129 12.33 -8.99 -5.95
N ILE A 130 12.54 -7.88 -5.24
CA ILE A 130 11.83 -6.63 -5.51
C ILE A 130 12.05 -6.11 -6.94
N ARG A 131 13.16 -6.50 -7.58
CA ARG A 131 13.52 -6.11 -8.95
C ARG A 131 12.90 -6.97 -10.03
N ASP A 132 12.37 -8.14 -9.66
CA ASP A 132 11.77 -9.08 -10.61
C ASP A 132 10.29 -8.73 -10.85
N LYS A 133 10.08 -7.69 -11.71
CA LYS A 133 8.73 -7.23 -12.09
C LYS A 133 7.90 -8.37 -12.70
N SER A 134 8.51 -9.20 -13.54
CA SER A 134 7.80 -10.28 -14.26
C SER A 134 7.25 -11.34 -13.31
N ALA A 135 8.09 -11.85 -12.40
CA ALA A 135 7.67 -12.84 -11.41
C ALA A 135 6.59 -12.29 -10.46
N GLN A 136 6.70 -11.02 -10.06
CA GLN A 136 5.70 -10.36 -9.22
C GLN A 136 4.37 -10.19 -9.94
N MET A 137 4.37 -9.74 -11.20
CA MET A 137 3.15 -9.61 -12.01
C MET A 137 2.46 -10.97 -12.20
N LYS A 138 3.25 -12.04 -12.47
CA LYS A 138 2.72 -13.39 -12.57
C LYS A 138 2.07 -13.84 -11.26
N ALA A 139 2.74 -13.66 -10.12
CA ALA A 139 2.19 -14.00 -8.81
C ALA A 139 0.86 -13.27 -8.53
N ILE A 140 0.80 -11.97 -8.82
CA ILE A 140 -0.44 -11.18 -8.65
C ILE A 140 -1.56 -11.70 -9.56
N ALA A 141 -1.26 -12.01 -10.82
CA ALA A 141 -2.23 -12.59 -11.76
C ALA A 141 -2.77 -13.96 -11.30
N GLU A 142 -1.97 -14.70 -10.54
CA GLU A 142 -2.34 -15.99 -9.93
C GLU A 142 -3.06 -15.84 -8.57
N GLY A 143 -3.43 -14.59 -8.17
CA GLY A 143 -4.16 -14.30 -6.95
C GLY A 143 -3.31 -14.18 -5.69
N TYR A 144 -1.99 -14.04 -5.82
CA TYR A 144 -1.13 -13.72 -4.68
C TYR A 144 -1.11 -12.22 -4.42
N ALA A 145 -1.01 -11.85 -3.13
CA ALA A 145 -0.80 -10.48 -2.72
C ALA A 145 0.51 -10.34 -1.93
N GLY A 146 1.27 -9.28 -2.20
CA GLY A 146 2.50 -9.00 -1.48
C GLY A 146 2.21 -8.39 -0.13
N TYR A 147 2.76 -8.95 0.95
CA TYR A 147 2.40 -8.54 2.31
C TYR A 147 3.57 -8.16 3.22
N LYS A 148 4.79 -8.49 2.87
CA LYS A 148 5.96 -8.21 3.71
C LYS A 148 7.20 -7.99 2.88
N LEU A 149 7.99 -7.00 3.27
CA LEU A 149 9.34 -6.78 2.74
C LEU A 149 10.34 -7.53 3.63
N VAL A 150 11.29 -8.23 3.03
CA VAL A 150 12.37 -8.92 3.74
C VAL A 150 13.72 -8.63 3.08
N ARG A 151 14.77 -8.51 3.89
CA ARG A 151 16.14 -8.34 3.41
C ARG A 151 16.90 -9.65 3.52
N LYS A 152 17.50 -10.11 2.41
CA LYS A 152 18.44 -11.22 2.40
C LYS A 152 19.86 -10.73 2.21
N HIS A 153 20.79 -11.29 2.95
CA HIS A 153 22.18 -10.83 3.04
C HIS A 153 22.87 -10.72 1.66
N LYS A 154 22.62 -11.68 0.75
CA LYS A 154 23.32 -11.71 -0.56
C LYS A 154 22.47 -11.26 -1.74
N SER A 155 21.14 -11.30 -1.65
CA SER A 155 20.24 -11.08 -2.78
C SER A 155 19.37 -9.82 -2.65
N GLY A 156 19.59 -9.01 -1.61
CA GLY A 156 18.90 -7.73 -1.43
C GLY A 156 17.49 -7.88 -0.90
N PHE A 157 16.59 -6.97 -1.32
CA PHE A 157 15.22 -6.95 -0.84
C PHE A 157 14.31 -7.86 -1.66
N HIS A 158 13.43 -8.56 -0.96
CA HIS A 158 12.41 -9.46 -1.51
C HIS A 158 11.06 -9.11 -0.91
N ILE A 159 10.00 -9.41 -1.65
CA ILE A 159 8.63 -9.32 -1.17
C ILE A 159 8.10 -10.73 -0.95
N LEU A 160 7.48 -10.95 0.20
CA LEU A 160 6.73 -12.16 0.48
C LEU A 160 5.32 -11.99 -0.05
N TYR A 161 4.88 -12.95 -0.83
CA TYR A 161 3.54 -13.06 -1.40
C TYR A 161 2.83 -14.26 -0.81
N ALA A 162 1.52 -14.14 -0.57
CA ALA A 162 0.67 -15.25 -0.19
C ALA A 162 -0.71 -15.10 -0.84
N LYS A 163 -1.41 -16.22 -1.03
CA LYS A 163 -2.81 -16.22 -1.42
C LYS A 163 -3.66 -15.84 -0.20
N THR A 164 -4.66 -15.01 -0.43
CA THR A 164 -5.77 -14.85 0.51
C THR A 164 -6.71 -16.03 0.35
N ALA A 165 -7.30 -16.52 1.45
CA ALA A 165 -8.48 -17.39 1.32
C ALA A 165 -9.51 -16.62 0.49
N ALA A 166 -10.10 -17.27 -0.49
CA ALA A 166 -11.34 -16.76 -1.07
C ALA A 166 -12.36 -16.67 0.07
N ALA A 167 -12.94 -15.49 0.25
CA ALA A 167 -14.04 -15.30 1.16
C ALA A 167 -15.25 -16.11 0.68
#